data_ca3468439c3f8108b4ffc065ccd69901
#
_entry.id   ca3468439c3f8108b4ffc065ccd69901
#
_cell.length_a   1.000
_cell.length_b   1.000
_cell.length_c   1.000
_cell.angle_alpha   90.00
_cell.angle_beta   90.00
_cell.angle_gamma   90.00
#
_symmetry.space_group_name_H-M   'P 1'
#
loop_
_entity.id
_entity.type
_entity.pdbx_description
1 polymer ?
#
loop_
_entity_poly.entity_id
_entity_poly.type
_entity_poly.pdbx_seq_one_letter_code
_entity_poly.pdbx_strand_id
1 'polypeptide(L)'
;DAQLGGILNQCIHNGFGLHTFKEELTGPEYASRYRRQVEAKQIPYKLHTMVMSLRSGSGEDGYDKEIIAMNKEDGMLMIYARAVILAMGCRERPRGALNIPGYRPAGIYSAGTAQYYVNIEGKMPGKEVVILGSGDIGLIMARRMTLEGAHVQAVAELMPYSGGLKRNIVQCLQDYNIPLLLSHTVV
;
A
#
# COMPACT_ATOMS: atom_id res chain seq x y z
N ASP A 1 10.18 -8.06 -1.14
CA ASP A 1 9.02 -8.90 -0.83
C ASP A 1 9.27 -10.37 -1.16
N ALA A 2 8.45 -11.26 -0.60
CA ALA A 2 8.53 -12.70 -0.82
C ALA A 2 7.98 -13.15 -2.19
N GLN A 3 7.25 -12.27 -2.87
CA GLN A 3 6.66 -12.54 -4.17
C GLN A 3 6.51 -11.25 -4.99
N LEU A 4 6.36 -11.41 -6.30
CA LEU A 4 6.04 -10.31 -7.21
C LEU A 4 4.63 -9.76 -6.92
N GLY A 5 4.43 -8.46 -7.18
CA GLY A 5 3.12 -7.78 -7.04
C GLY A 5 3.08 -6.72 -5.95
N GLY A 6 4.04 -6.72 -5.02
CA GLY A 6 4.17 -5.68 -3.99
C GLY A 6 2.88 -5.49 -3.18
N ILE A 7 2.47 -4.23 -3.00
CA ILE A 7 1.29 -3.83 -2.23
C ILE A 7 -0.03 -4.41 -2.78
N LEU A 8 -0.09 -4.76 -4.06
CA LEU A 8 -1.29 -5.37 -4.66
C LEU A 8 -1.67 -6.68 -3.97
N ASN A 9 -0.70 -7.44 -3.46
CA ASN A 9 -0.97 -8.71 -2.80
C ASN A 9 -1.80 -8.56 -1.50
N GLN A 10 -1.78 -7.40 -0.86
CA GLN A 10 -2.61 -7.11 0.32
C GLN A 10 -3.89 -6.35 0.00
N CYS A 11 -4.07 -5.87 -1.23
CA CYS A 11 -5.25 -5.13 -1.68
C CYS A 11 -6.35 -6.10 -2.14
N ILE A 12 -6.99 -6.79 -1.21
CA ILE A 12 -8.00 -7.83 -1.53
C ILE A 12 -9.37 -7.26 -1.95
N HIS A 13 -9.53 -5.93 -1.98
CA HIS A 13 -10.74 -5.28 -2.49
C HIS A 13 -10.75 -5.23 -4.03
N ASN A 14 -11.92 -5.11 -4.62
CA ASN A 14 -12.13 -4.96 -6.05
C ASN A 14 -11.76 -3.55 -6.55
N GLY A 15 -11.68 -3.40 -7.88
CA GLY A 15 -11.45 -2.13 -8.56
C GLY A 15 -10.21 -2.10 -9.44
N PHE A 16 -9.46 -3.20 -9.51
CA PHE A 16 -8.31 -3.34 -10.39
C PHE A 16 -8.73 -3.96 -11.74
N GLY A 17 -7.99 -3.66 -12.80
CA GLY A 17 -8.10 -4.35 -14.09
C GLY A 17 -9.13 -3.80 -15.07
N LEU A 18 -10.07 -2.97 -14.66
CA LEU A 18 -11.16 -2.47 -15.51
C LEU A 18 -10.67 -1.81 -16.81
N HIS A 19 -9.63 -0.99 -16.74
CA HIS A 19 -9.06 -0.34 -17.92
C HIS A 19 -8.19 -1.28 -18.77
N THR A 20 -7.42 -2.15 -18.11
CA THR A 20 -6.42 -3.00 -18.78
C THR A 20 -7.01 -4.31 -19.29
N PHE A 21 -7.77 -5.00 -18.45
CA PHE A 21 -8.31 -6.34 -18.74
C PHE A 21 -9.81 -6.35 -19.04
N LYS A 22 -10.49 -5.20 -18.88
CA LYS A 22 -11.95 -5.06 -19.00
C LYS A 22 -12.72 -5.96 -18.02
N GLU A 23 -12.07 -6.31 -16.91
CA GLU A 23 -12.60 -7.13 -15.84
C GLU A 23 -12.34 -6.46 -14.50
N GLU A 24 -13.26 -6.61 -13.54
CA GLU A 24 -13.06 -6.15 -12.18
C GLU A 24 -12.36 -7.23 -11.39
N LEU A 25 -11.14 -6.93 -10.95
CA LEU A 25 -10.24 -7.84 -10.25
C LEU A 25 -9.91 -7.31 -8.86
N THR A 26 -9.53 -8.22 -7.97
CA THR A 26 -8.80 -7.88 -6.74
C THR A 26 -7.34 -7.58 -7.04
N GLY A 27 -6.64 -6.95 -6.09
CA GLY A 27 -5.20 -6.69 -6.24
C GLY A 27 -4.36 -7.95 -6.48
N PRO A 28 -4.53 -9.05 -5.72
CA PRO A 28 -3.83 -10.30 -5.97
C PRO A 28 -4.10 -10.91 -7.36
N GLU A 29 -5.33 -10.87 -7.83
CA GLU A 29 -5.69 -11.36 -9.18
C GLU A 29 -5.02 -10.53 -10.26
N TYR A 30 -5.04 -9.21 -10.12
CA TYR A 30 -4.37 -8.28 -11.03
C TYR A 30 -2.85 -8.53 -11.05
N ALA A 31 -2.22 -8.63 -9.88
CA ALA A 31 -0.79 -8.94 -9.76
C ALA A 31 -0.45 -10.30 -10.38
N SER A 32 -1.29 -11.32 -10.18
CA SER A 32 -1.09 -12.65 -10.73
C SER A 32 -1.06 -12.65 -12.26
N ARG A 33 -1.88 -11.83 -12.92
CA ARG A 33 -1.87 -11.73 -14.40
C ARG A 33 -0.53 -11.19 -14.91
N TYR A 34 0.04 -10.20 -14.27
CA TYR A 34 1.35 -9.68 -14.65
C TYR A 34 2.49 -10.61 -14.27
N ARG A 35 2.41 -11.28 -13.12
CA ARG A 35 3.39 -12.30 -12.74
C ARG A 35 3.51 -13.40 -13.81
N ARG A 36 2.38 -13.92 -14.29
CA ARG A 36 2.38 -14.90 -15.39
C ARG A 36 3.03 -14.36 -16.66
N GLN A 37 2.88 -13.07 -16.98
CA GLN A 37 3.54 -12.46 -18.13
C GLN A 37 5.06 -12.35 -17.94
N VAL A 38 5.51 -12.01 -16.73
CA VAL A 38 6.94 -11.97 -16.38
C VAL A 38 7.55 -13.36 -16.54
N GLU A 39 6.89 -14.37 -15.99
CA GLU A 39 7.31 -15.77 -16.08
C GLU A 39 7.33 -16.27 -17.54
N ALA A 40 6.27 -16.04 -18.30
CA ALA A 40 6.17 -16.45 -19.70
C ALA A 40 7.23 -15.79 -20.61
N LYS A 41 7.62 -14.56 -20.27
CA LYS A 41 8.68 -13.82 -20.98
C LYS A 41 10.08 -14.09 -20.41
N GLN A 42 10.20 -14.93 -19.40
CA GLN A 42 11.45 -15.26 -18.72
C GLN A 42 12.24 -14.00 -18.27
N ILE A 43 11.53 -12.97 -17.80
CA ILE A 43 12.16 -11.76 -17.29
C ILE A 43 12.79 -12.08 -15.93
N PRO A 44 14.12 -11.90 -15.78
CA PRO A 44 14.78 -12.16 -14.50
C PRO A 44 14.33 -11.15 -13.45
N TYR A 45 14.15 -11.62 -12.22
CA TYR A 45 13.83 -10.78 -11.07
C TYR A 45 14.49 -11.34 -9.80
N LYS A 46 14.67 -10.48 -8.80
CA LYS A 46 15.19 -10.87 -7.49
C LYS A 46 14.19 -10.48 -6.40
N LEU A 47 13.78 -11.49 -5.63
CA LEU A 47 12.94 -11.31 -4.44
C LEU A 47 13.81 -10.98 -3.23
N HIS A 48 13.20 -10.52 -2.14
CA HIS A 48 13.88 -10.16 -0.89
C HIS A 48 15.10 -9.26 -1.07
N THR A 49 15.16 -8.51 -2.17
CA THR A 49 16.29 -7.67 -2.55
C THR A 49 15.96 -6.20 -2.28
N MET A 50 16.84 -5.53 -1.56
CA MET A 50 16.73 -4.10 -1.25
C MET A 50 17.71 -3.32 -2.11
N VAL A 51 17.23 -2.30 -2.80
CA VAL A 51 18.08 -1.33 -3.48
C VAL A 51 18.58 -0.32 -2.45
N MET A 52 19.89 -0.22 -2.31
CA MET A 52 20.56 0.65 -1.35
C MET A 52 20.90 2.02 -1.93
N SER A 53 21.31 2.05 -3.18
CA SER A 53 21.61 3.29 -3.89
C SER A 53 21.42 3.16 -5.39
N LEU A 54 21.14 4.30 -6.01
CA LEU A 54 21.12 4.49 -7.46
C LEU A 54 21.95 5.72 -7.77
N ARG A 55 22.93 5.59 -8.65
CA ARG A 55 23.83 6.67 -9.05
C ARG A 55 23.92 6.75 -10.57
N SER A 56 24.21 7.93 -11.07
CA SER A 56 24.75 8.08 -12.42
C SER A 56 26.25 7.92 -12.34
N GLY A 57 26.79 6.99 -13.09
CA GLY A 57 28.21 6.70 -13.18
C GLY A 57 28.75 7.01 -14.57
N SER A 58 30.04 6.75 -14.78
CA SER A 58 30.72 6.82 -16.07
C SER A 58 30.86 5.42 -16.64
N GLY A 59 29.76 4.70 -16.81
CA GLY A 59 29.78 3.36 -17.40
C GLY A 59 30.14 3.40 -18.88
N GLU A 60 30.81 2.34 -19.35
CA GLU A 60 31.09 2.15 -20.76
C GLU A 60 29.83 1.71 -21.51
N ASP A 61 29.77 1.94 -22.81
CA ASP A 61 28.68 1.49 -23.72
C ASP A 61 27.25 1.95 -23.34
N GLY A 62 27.13 3.08 -22.62
CA GLY A 62 25.84 3.65 -22.21
C GLY A 62 25.23 2.97 -20.97
N TYR A 63 25.95 2.10 -20.27
CA TYR A 63 25.58 1.53 -18.96
C TYR A 63 26.00 2.49 -17.84
N ASP A 64 25.41 3.68 -17.83
CA ASP A 64 25.77 4.79 -16.95
C ASP A 64 24.97 4.85 -15.64
N LYS A 65 24.07 3.90 -15.38
CA LYS A 65 23.33 3.77 -14.14
C LYS A 65 23.89 2.63 -13.30
N GLU A 66 24.39 2.97 -12.12
CA GLU A 66 24.88 2.03 -11.12
C GLU A 66 23.83 1.85 -10.04
N ILE A 67 23.40 0.61 -9.83
CA ILE A 67 22.48 0.22 -8.77
C ILE A 67 23.22 -0.68 -7.79
N ILE A 68 23.25 -0.29 -6.52
CA ILE A 68 23.70 -1.15 -5.43
C ILE A 68 22.49 -1.75 -4.77
N ALA A 69 22.41 -3.07 -4.75
CA ALA A 69 21.34 -3.83 -4.11
C ALA A 69 21.91 -4.87 -3.17
N MET A 70 21.09 -5.36 -2.25
CA MET A 70 21.51 -6.36 -1.27
C MET A 70 20.37 -7.35 -1.00
N ASN A 71 20.71 -8.62 -0.90
CA ASN A 71 19.84 -9.67 -0.38
C ASN A 71 20.65 -10.70 0.44
N LYS A 72 19.93 -11.67 1.03
CA LYS A 72 20.57 -12.69 1.87
C LYS A 72 21.36 -13.74 1.07
N GLU A 73 20.93 -14.00 -0.16
CA GLU A 73 21.49 -15.08 -1.00
C GLU A 73 22.75 -14.64 -1.73
N ASP A 74 22.68 -13.48 -2.39
CA ASP A 74 23.76 -12.96 -3.24
C ASP A 74 24.72 -11.99 -2.48
N GLY A 75 24.31 -11.54 -1.27
CA GLY A 75 25.02 -10.48 -0.57
C GLY A 75 24.81 -9.12 -1.25
N MET A 76 25.89 -8.37 -1.43
CA MET A 76 25.88 -7.08 -2.11
C MET A 76 26.06 -7.26 -3.62
N LEU A 77 25.15 -6.69 -4.37
CA LEU A 77 25.10 -6.73 -5.84
C LEU A 77 25.37 -5.34 -6.41
N MET A 78 26.21 -5.29 -7.44
CA MET A 78 26.38 -4.12 -8.29
C MET A 78 25.77 -4.43 -9.66
N ILE A 79 24.78 -3.64 -10.05
CA ILE A 79 24.04 -3.82 -11.30
C ILE A 79 24.21 -2.56 -12.14
N TYR A 80 24.59 -2.73 -13.38
CA TYR A 80 24.72 -1.63 -14.33
C TYR A 80 23.60 -1.69 -15.35
N ALA A 81 23.01 -0.54 -15.66
CA ALA A 81 21.88 -0.43 -16.57
C ALA A 81 21.98 0.83 -17.44
N ARG A 82 21.39 0.78 -18.63
CA ARG A 82 21.21 1.95 -19.49
C ARG A 82 20.06 2.84 -19.01
N ALA A 83 19.02 2.22 -18.47
CA ALA A 83 17.85 2.91 -17.95
C ALA A 83 17.32 2.21 -16.70
N VAL A 84 16.71 2.97 -15.81
CA VAL A 84 16.07 2.46 -14.58
C VAL A 84 14.66 3.01 -14.51
N ILE A 85 13.70 2.11 -14.31
CA ILE A 85 12.31 2.47 -14.05
C ILE A 85 12.05 2.33 -12.55
N LEU A 86 11.69 3.44 -11.89
CA LEU A 86 11.32 3.44 -10.49
C LEU A 86 9.84 3.08 -10.35
N ALA A 87 9.56 1.88 -9.85
CA ALA A 87 8.22 1.35 -9.62
C ALA A 87 8.07 0.87 -8.17
N MET A 88 8.58 1.63 -7.21
CA MET A 88 8.73 1.26 -5.81
C MET A 88 7.51 1.55 -4.94
N GLY A 89 6.42 2.02 -5.55
CA GLY A 89 5.21 2.40 -4.83
C GLY A 89 5.40 3.62 -3.93
N CYS A 90 4.47 3.79 -2.99
CA CYS A 90 4.55 4.82 -1.97
C CYS A 90 4.08 4.27 -0.62
N ARG A 91 4.28 5.05 0.42
CA ARG A 91 3.86 4.72 1.79
C ARG A 91 3.14 5.91 2.39
N GLU A 92 2.12 5.64 3.20
CA GLU A 92 1.44 6.67 3.96
C GLU A 92 2.40 7.34 4.95
N ARG A 93 2.14 8.59 5.24
CA ARG A 93 2.91 9.31 6.24
C ARG A 93 2.70 8.69 7.63
N PRO A 94 3.78 8.32 8.33
CA PRO A 94 3.66 7.78 9.68
C PRO A 94 3.24 8.88 10.68
N ARG A 95 2.80 8.46 11.86
CA ARG A 95 2.36 9.35 12.94
C ARG A 95 3.29 10.54 13.18
N GLY A 96 4.61 10.32 13.21
CA GLY A 96 5.59 11.36 13.44
C GLY A 96 5.62 12.44 12.34
N ALA A 97 5.42 12.05 11.08
CA ALA A 97 5.37 12.98 9.96
C ALA A 97 4.03 13.74 9.88
N LEU A 98 2.97 13.24 10.52
CA LEU A 98 1.68 13.90 10.63
C LEU A 98 1.60 14.82 11.85
N ASN A 99 2.62 14.81 12.73
CA ASN A 99 2.64 15.57 13.98
C ASN A 99 1.39 15.34 14.84
N ILE A 100 0.88 14.12 14.87
CA ILE A 100 -0.26 13.78 15.73
C ILE A 100 0.16 13.97 17.18
N PRO A 101 -0.53 14.86 17.96
CA PRO A 101 -0.15 15.21 19.32
C PRO A 101 -0.38 14.05 20.31
N GLY A 102 0.03 14.28 21.54
CA GLY A 102 -0.17 13.36 22.65
C GLY A 102 0.91 12.29 22.80
N TYR A 103 0.58 11.27 23.60
CA TYR A 103 1.47 10.16 23.89
C TYR A 103 1.69 9.27 22.67
N ARG A 104 2.69 8.40 22.74
CA ARG A 104 2.97 7.38 21.70
C ARG A 104 2.52 5.99 22.17
N PRO A 105 1.23 5.75 22.35
CA PRO A 105 0.73 4.44 22.74
C PRO A 105 0.90 3.42 21.61
N ALA A 106 0.84 2.14 21.96
CA ALA A 106 0.58 1.10 20.99
C ALA A 106 -0.81 1.29 20.35
N GLY A 107 -1.03 0.76 19.15
CA GLY A 107 -2.33 0.83 18.48
C GLY A 107 -2.46 1.98 17.48
N ILE A 108 -1.42 2.78 17.24
CA ILE A 108 -1.42 3.77 16.16
C ILE A 108 -0.68 3.18 14.95
N TYR A 109 -1.42 2.90 13.89
CA TYR A 109 -0.94 2.28 12.67
C TYR A 109 -1.20 3.16 11.44
N SER A 110 -0.37 3.07 10.41
CA SER A 110 -0.78 3.52 9.08
C SER A 110 -1.84 2.56 8.52
N ALA A 111 -2.71 3.04 7.64
CA ALA A 111 -3.76 2.22 7.04
C ALA A 111 -3.19 0.99 6.30
N GLY A 112 -2.07 1.16 5.56
CA GLY A 112 -1.40 0.06 4.88
C GLY A 112 -0.80 -0.98 5.84
N THR A 113 -0.30 -0.57 7.01
CA THR A 113 0.16 -1.51 8.04
C THR A 113 -1.02 -2.28 8.64
N ALA A 114 -2.13 -1.60 8.95
CA ALA A 114 -3.34 -2.27 9.41
C ALA A 114 -3.89 -3.24 8.37
N GLN A 115 -3.87 -2.85 7.08
CA GLN A 115 -4.26 -3.70 5.97
C GLN A 115 -3.39 -4.97 5.87
N TYR A 116 -2.09 -4.83 6.06
CA TYR A 116 -1.18 -5.97 6.07
C TYR A 116 -1.51 -6.95 7.19
N TYR A 117 -1.71 -6.45 8.42
CA TYR A 117 -2.09 -7.30 9.54
C TYR A 117 -3.40 -8.04 9.28
N VAL A 118 -4.42 -7.36 8.81
CA VAL A 118 -5.74 -7.97 8.59
C VAL A 118 -5.70 -8.94 7.41
N ASN A 119 -5.17 -8.50 6.26
CA ASN A 119 -5.32 -9.22 5.00
C ASN A 119 -4.26 -10.30 4.75
N ILE A 120 -3.07 -10.13 5.33
CA ILE A 120 -1.95 -11.07 5.12
C ILE A 120 -1.71 -11.94 6.36
N GLU A 121 -1.70 -11.32 7.55
CA GLU A 121 -1.38 -12.05 8.78
C GLU A 121 -2.63 -12.59 9.51
N GLY A 122 -3.84 -12.20 9.09
CA GLY A 122 -5.08 -12.59 9.77
C GLY A 122 -5.18 -12.07 11.20
N LYS A 123 -4.52 -10.94 11.50
CA LYS A 123 -4.49 -10.34 12.84
C LYS A 123 -5.30 -9.06 12.86
N MET A 124 -6.18 -8.91 13.83
CA MET A 124 -6.92 -7.68 14.06
C MET A 124 -6.08 -6.69 14.89
N PRO A 125 -5.71 -5.51 14.34
CA PRO A 125 -4.89 -4.54 15.06
C PRO A 125 -5.63 -3.81 16.20
N GLY A 126 -6.95 -3.79 16.17
CA GLY A 126 -7.79 -3.20 17.21
C GLY A 126 -9.26 -3.50 17.01
N LYS A 127 -10.04 -3.54 18.10
CA LYS A 127 -11.49 -3.79 18.06
C LYS A 127 -12.31 -2.49 18.04
N GLU A 128 -11.83 -1.46 18.74
CA GLU A 128 -12.39 -0.11 18.72
C GLU A 128 -11.47 0.78 17.91
N VAL A 129 -11.95 1.35 16.82
CA VAL A 129 -11.10 1.96 15.80
C VAL A 129 -11.61 3.35 15.43
N VAL A 130 -10.70 4.30 15.35
CA VAL A 130 -10.90 5.60 14.71
C VAL A 130 -9.89 5.70 13.55
N ILE A 131 -10.36 6.14 12.40
CA ILE A 131 -9.52 6.33 11.22
C ILE A 131 -9.30 7.82 11.00
N LEU A 132 -8.06 8.24 10.87
CA LEU A 132 -7.69 9.60 10.55
C LEU A 132 -7.34 9.70 9.07
N GLY A 133 -8.14 10.47 8.35
CA GLY A 133 -8.05 10.67 6.91
C GLY A 133 -9.06 9.84 6.11
N SER A 134 -9.71 10.49 5.15
CA SER A 134 -10.76 9.93 4.30
C SER A 134 -10.28 9.65 2.86
N GLY A 135 -9.00 9.38 2.68
CA GLY A 135 -8.48 8.82 1.43
C GLY A 135 -8.97 7.39 1.21
N ASP A 136 -8.91 6.89 -0.03
CA ASP A 136 -9.48 5.58 -0.40
C ASP A 136 -9.02 4.43 0.49
N ILE A 137 -7.75 4.39 0.88
CA ILE A 137 -7.23 3.32 1.75
C ILE A 137 -7.88 3.38 3.13
N GLY A 138 -8.05 4.59 3.71
CA GLY A 138 -8.75 4.76 4.98
C GLY A 138 -10.20 4.28 4.92
N LEU A 139 -10.93 4.65 3.86
CA LEU A 139 -12.32 4.22 3.64
C LEU A 139 -12.43 2.70 3.47
N ILE A 140 -11.58 2.11 2.65
CA ILE A 140 -11.53 0.66 2.42
C ILE A 140 -11.22 -0.08 3.71
N MET A 141 -10.31 0.43 4.53
CA MET A 141 -9.97 -0.18 5.81
C MET A 141 -11.08 -0.02 6.85
N ALA A 142 -11.85 1.08 6.84
CA ALA A 142 -13.03 1.21 7.66
C ALA A 142 -14.01 0.05 7.42
N ARG A 143 -14.38 -0.18 6.17
CA ARG A 143 -15.21 -1.32 5.77
C ARG A 143 -14.56 -2.66 6.12
N ARG A 144 -13.28 -2.84 5.79
CA ARG A 144 -12.60 -4.11 5.99
C ARG A 144 -12.56 -4.51 7.46
N MET A 145 -12.18 -3.61 8.34
CA MET A 145 -12.12 -3.88 9.76
C MET A 145 -13.50 -4.14 10.36
N THR A 146 -14.52 -3.44 9.89
CA THR A 146 -15.92 -3.71 10.29
C THR A 146 -16.35 -5.12 9.90
N LEU A 147 -16.03 -5.56 8.69
CA LEU A 147 -16.33 -6.93 8.22
C LEU A 147 -15.61 -8.01 9.03
N GLU A 148 -14.46 -7.70 9.59
CA GLU A 148 -13.70 -8.60 10.48
C GLU A 148 -14.09 -8.47 11.96
N GLY A 149 -15.14 -7.72 12.25
CA GLY A 149 -15.73 -7.62 13.58
C GLY A 149 -15.19 -6.50 14.47
N ALA A 150 -14.44 -5.54 13.93
CA ALA A 150 -14.12 -4.32 14.66
C ALA A 150 -15.29 -3.33 14.62
N HIS A 151 -15.38 -2.50 15.65
CA HIS A 151 -16.25 -1.34 15.68
C HIS A 151 -15.47 -0.10 15.24
N VAL A 152 -15.74 0.38 14.05
CA VAL A 152 -15.16 1.64 13.54
C VAL A 152 -16.06 2.79 13.98
N GLN A 153 -15.62 3.53 14.99
CA GLN A 153 -16.39 4.61 15.62
C GLN A 153 -16.58 5.81 14.68
N ALA A 154 -15.55 6.16 13.92
CA ALA A 154 -15.61 7.26 12.96
C ALA A 154 -14.40 7.27 12.02
N VAL A 155 -14.57 7.96 10.89
CA VAL A 155 -13.49 8.46 10.04
C VAL A 155 -13.44 9.96 10.21
N ALA A 156 -12.30 10.50 10.67
CA ALA A 156 -12.08 11.93 10.82
C ALA A 156 -11.24 12.46 9.65
N GLU A 157 -11.67 13.57 9.08
CA GLU A 157 -11.02 14.23 7.94
C GLU A 157 -10.78 15.70 8.24
N LEU A 158 -9.54 16.14 8.12
CA LEU A 158 -9.16 17.53 8.37
C LEU A 158 -9.82 18.52 7.41
N MET A 159 -9.98 18.10 6.15
CA MET A 159 -10.58 18.93 5.12
C MET A 159 -12.12 18.95 5.23
N PRO A 160 -12.78 19.99 4.69
CA PRO A 160 -14.26 20.04 4.66
C PRO A 160 -14.88 19.11 3.60
N TYR A 161 -14.08 18.24 3.00
CA TYR A 161 -14.51 17.25 2.02
C TYR A 161 -13.64 16.00 2.11
N SER A 162 -14.19 14.85 1.69
CA SER A 162 -13.42 13.61 1.62
C SER A 162 -12.48 13.60 0.40
N GLY A 163 -11.26 13.10 0.61
CA GLY A 163 -10.28 12.88 -0.47
C GLY A 163 -10.49 11.58 -1.24
N GLY A 164 -11.35 10.69 -0.78
CA GLY A 164 -11.65 9.40 -1.41
C GLY A 164 -12.71 9.48 -2.51
N LEU A 165 -12.79 8.43 -3.30
CA LEU A 165 -13.80 8.29 -4.34
C LEU A 165 -15.21 8.23 -3.74
N LYS A 166 -16.17 8.90 -4.39
CA LYS A 166 -17.59 8.90 -3.94
C LYS A 166 -18.13 7.48 -3.75
N ARG A 167 -17.77 6.54 -4.62
CA ARG A 167 -18.11 5.12 -4.49
C ARG A 167 -17.68 4.55 -3.14
N ASN A 168 -16.45 4.85 -2.72
CA ASN A 168 -15.90 4.33 -1.47
C ASN A 168 -16.55 4.99 -0.24
N ILE A 169 -16.96 6.26 -0.33
CA ILE A 169 -17.75 6.90 0.73
C ILE A 169 -19.05 6.13 0.95
N VAL A 170 -19.77 5.81 -0.12
CA VAL A 170 -21.02 5.04 -0.03
C VAL A 170 -20.75 3.63 0.48
N GLN A 171 -19.95 2.85 -0.24
CA GLN A 171 -19.76 1.42 -0.01
C GLN A 171 -18.95 1.08 1.25
N CYS A 172 -18.15 2.01 1.74
CA CYS A 172 -17.30 1.75 2.90
C CYS A 172 -17.77 2.43 4.18
N LEU A 173 -18.51 3.51 4.08
CA LEU A 173 -19.02 4.22 5.27
C LEU A 173 -20.54 4.18 5.38
N GLN A 174 -21.27 4.64 4.36
CA GLN A 174 -22.73 4.77 4.45
C GLN A 174 -23.42 3.41 4.61
N ASP A 175 -23.00 2.40 3.83
CA ASP A 175 -23.56 1.04 3.92
C ASP A 175 -23.30 0.37 5.29
N TYR A 176 -22.34 0.88 6.06
CA TYR A 176 -21.97 0.37 7.39
C TYR A 176 -22.31 1.33 8.53
N ASN A 177 -22.99 2.44 8.23
CA ASN A 177 -23.33 3.49 9.20
C ASN A 177 -22.10 4.04 9.96
N ILE A 178 -20.96 4.13 9.31
CA ILE A 178 -19.72 4.68 9.88
C ILE A 178 -19.74 6.21 9.69
N PRO A 179 -19.67 7.01 10.77
CA PRO A 179 -19.67 8.47 10.66
C PRO A 179 -18.43 9.01 9.95
N LEU A 180 -18.61 9.95 9.03
CA LEU A 180 -17.55 10.77 8.45
C LEU A 180 -17.58 12.16 9.07
N LEU A 181 -16.56 12.48 9.85
CA LEU A 181 -16.42 13.75 10.55
C LEU A 181 -15.48 14.66 9.75
N LEU A 182 -16.06 15.53 8.92
CA LEU A 182 -15.31 16.51 8.14
C LEU A 182 -14.89 17.70 9.02
N SER A 183 -13.78 18.34 8.66
CA SER A 183 -13.14 19.44 9.44
C SER A 183 -12.77 19.02 10.87
N HIS A 184 -12.43 17.76 11.08
CA HIS A 184 -12.03 17.18 12.36
C HIS A 184 -10.66 16.53 12.29
N THR A 185 -9.90 16.65 13.37
CA THR A 185 -8.64 15.95 13.57
C THR A 185 -8.47 15.54 15.03
N VAL A 186 -7.46 14.73 15.30
CA VAL A 186 -7.09 14.34 16.67
C VAL A 186 -6.21 15.41 17.32
N VAL A 187 -6.39 15.62 18.60
CA VAL A 187 -5.65 16.58 19.44
C VAL A 187 -5.03 15.89 20.65
#